data_8c75636fe850b631efc786348443811f
#
_entry.id   8c75636fe850b631efc786348443811f
#
_cell.length_a   1.000
_cell.length_b   1.000
_cell.length_c   1.000
_cell.angle_alpha   90.00
_cell.angle_beta   90.00
_cell.angle_gamma   90.00
#
_symmetry.space_group_name_H-M   'P 1'
#
loop_
_entity.id
_entity.type
_entity.pdbx_description
1 polymer ?
#
loop_
_entity_poly.entity_id
_entity_poly.type
_entity_poly.pdbx_seq_one_letter_code
_entity_poly.pdbx_strand_id
1 'polypeptide(L)' 'MPKKPVEMERMVLADGWVFKVQVGSHRQYVHPNKPGKVTIPFHAKDIPKGTENSILKQAGLK' A
#
# COMPACT_ATOMS: atom_id res chain seq x y z
N MET A 1 11.43 -12.78 -1.77
CA MET A 1 12.18 -11.53 -1.90
C MET A 1 11.33 -10.37 -1.42
N PRO A 2 11.91 -9.39 -0.72
CA PRO A 2 11.12 -8.24 -0.27
C PRO A 2 10.63 -7.43 -1.48
N LYS A 3 9.44 -6.85 -1.32
CA LYS A 3 8.86 -6.03 -2.37
C LYS A 3 9.28 -4.58 -2.23
N LYS A 4 9.32 -3.87 -3.33
CA LYS A 4 9.57 -2.44 -3.33
C LYS A 4 8.24 -1.69 -3.19
N PRO A 5 8.27 -0.44 -2.68
CA PRO A 5 7.03 0.34 -2.55
C PRO A 5 6.21 0.42 -3.84
N VAL A 6 6.87 0.59 -4.98
CA VAL A 6 6.17 0.69 -6.26
C VAL A 6 5.46 -0.61 -6.62
N GLU A 7 5.99 -1.75 -6.20
CA GLU A 7 5.36 -3.03 -6.44
C GLU A 7 4.09 -3.18 -5.60
N MET A 8 4.15 -2.73 -4.34
CA MET A 8 2.98 -2.73 -3.48
C MET A 8 1.91 -1.79 -4.02
N GLU A 9 2.33 -0.63 -4.53
CA GLU A 9 1.39 0.31 -5.14
C GLU A 9 0.68 -0.33 -6.32
N ARG A 10 1.41 -1.02 -7.19
CA ARG A 10 0.79 -1.70 -8.33
C ARG A 10 -0.26 -2.72 -7.89
N MET A 11 0.04 -3.45 -6.82
CA MET A 11 -0.90 -4.46 -6.31
C MET A 11 -2.19 -3.82 -5.81
N VAL A 12 -2.09 -2.74 -5.02
CA VAL A 12 -3.29 -2.10 -4.49
C VAL A 12 -4.06 -1.37 -5.60
N LEU A 13 -3.37 -0.72 -6.53
CA LEU A 13 -4.05 -0.06 -7.65
C LEU A 13 -4.80 -1.07 -8.51
N ALA A 14 -4.22 -2.25 -8.72
CA ALA A 14 -4.87 -3.31 -9.48
C ALA A 14 -6.14 -3.81 -8.80
N ASP A 15 -6.20 -3.71 -7.47
CA ASP A 15 -7.39 -4.10 -6.70
C ASP A 15 -8.46 -3.00 -6.64
N GLY A 16 -8.17 -1.85 -7.21
CA GLY A 16 -9.13 -0.75 -7.24
C GLY A 16 -8.87 0.37 -6.25
N TRP A 17 -7.78 0.29 -5.48
CA TRP A 17 -7.41 1.37 -4.58
C TRP A 17 -6.94 2.59 -5.39
N VAL A 18 -7.25 3.77 -4.89
CA VAL A 18 -6.95 5.02 -5.58
C VAL A 18 -6.05 5.87 -4.69
N PHE A 19 -5.01 6.45 -5.28
CA PHE A 19 -4.12 7.35 -4.55
C PHE A 19 -4.91 8.55 -4.04
N LYS A 20 -4.75 8.87 -2.75
CA LYS A 20 -5.44 9.99 -2.13
C LYS A 20 -4.48 11.13 -1.85
N VAL A 21 -3.45 10.87 -1.06
CA VAL A 21 -2.54 11.92 -0.61
C VAL A 21 -1.20 11.29 -0.19
N GLN A 22 -0.14 12.07 -0.31
CA GLN A 22 1.17 11.69 0.22
C GLN A 22 1.52 12.64 1.35
N VAL A 23 1.82 12.05 2.52
CA VAL A 23 2.25 12.81 3.68
C VAL A 23 3.69 12.38 3.97
N GLY A 24 4.64 13.30 3.73
CA GLY A 24 6.05 12.95 3.78
C GLY A 24 6.35 11.88 2.73
N SER A 25 6.86 10.75 3.17
CA SER A 25 7.15 9.62 2.28
C SER A 25 6.09 8.52 2.36
N HIS A 26 4.95 8.78 3.03
CA HIS A 26 3.87 7.81 3.15
C HIS A 26 2.75 8.16 2.19
N ARG A 27 2.42 7.26 1.27
CA ARG A 27 1.31 7.42 0.35
C ARG A 27 0.08 6.72 0.87
N GLN A 28 -1.05 7.41 0.86
CA GLN A 28 -2.33 6.88 1.34
C GLN A 28 -3.27 6.65 0.17
N TYR A 29 -3.99 5.53 0.23
CA TYR A 29 -4.92 5.12 -0.82
C TYR A 29 -6.28 4.82 -0.20
N VAL A 30 -7.35 5.07 -0.98
CA VAL A 30 -8.72 4.76 -0.59
C VAL A 30 -9.37 3.90 -1.66
N HIS A 31 -10.44 3.22 -1.29
CA HIS A 31 -11.14 2.32 -2.21
C HIS A 31 -12.63 2.66 -2.19
N PRO A 32 -13.27 2.75 -3.37
CA PRO A 32 -14.70 3.09 -3.42
C PRO A 32 -15.61 2.04 -2.78
N ASN A 33 -15.18 0.78 -2.75
CA ASN A 33 -16.01 -0.32 -2.25
C ASN A 33 -15.45 -1.00 -0.99
N LYS A 34 -14.30 -0.56 -0.49
CA LYS A 34 -13.70 -1.14 0.71
C LYS A 34 -13.46 -0.05 1.74
N PRO A 35 -13.72 -0.33 3.03
CA PRO A 35 -13.52 0.66 4.09
C PRO A 35 -12.04 0.85 4.41
N GLY A 36 -11.75 1.95 5.11
CA GLY A 36 -10.40 2.21 5.59
C GLY A 36 -9.50 2.79 4.54
N LYS A 37 -8.22 2.70 4.80
CA LYS A 37 -7.20 3.24 3.90
C LYS A 37 -5.97 2.33 3.93
N VAL A 38 -5.18 2.41 2.86
CA VAL A 38 -3.89 1.72 2.76
C VAL A 38 -2.80 2.76 2.79
N THR A 39 -1.75 2.52 3.58
CA THR A 39 -0.60 3.42 3.65
C THR A 39 0.64 2.65 3.25
N ILE A 40 1.36 3.15 2.24
CA ILE A 40 2.59 2.54 1.75
C ILE A 40 3.76 3.49 1.98
N PRO A 41 4.81 3.05 2.70
CA PRO A 41 5.99 3.90 2.91
C PRO A 41 6.88 3.88 1.67
N PHE A 42 7.14 5.07 1.11
CA PHE A 42 7.98 5.21 -0.08
C PHE A 42 9.38 5.72 0.25
N HIS A 43 9.81 5.56 1.51
CA HIS A 43 11.14 6.02 1.93
C HIS A 43 12.17 4.89 1.96
N ALA A 44 11.74 3.65 1.84
CA ALA A 44 12.64 2.50 1.93
C ALA A 44 12.92 1.93 0.54
N LYS A 45 14.08 1.28 0.41
CA LYS A 45 14.39 0.57 -0.83
C LYS A 45 13.50 -0.64 -0.98
N ASP A 46 13.34 -1.38 0.11
CA ASP A 46 12.50 -2.57 0.14
C ASP A 46 11.57 -2.49 1.34
N ILE A 47 10.39 -3.06 1.20
CA ILE A 47 9.40 -3.08 2.28
C ILE A 47 9.63 -4.36 3.09
N PRO A 48 9.88 -4.25 4.42
CA PRO A 48 10.02 -5.44 5.26
C PRO A 48 8.79 -6.33 5.15
N LYS A 49 8.99 -7.63 5.30
CA LYS A 49 7.90 -8.59 5.12
C LYS A 49 6.73 -8.34 6.07
N GLY A 50 7.00 -7.96 7.32
CA GLY A 50 5.94 -7.64 8.26
C GLY A 50 5.12 -6.44 7.81
N THR A 51 5.77 -5.41 7.29
CA THR A 51 5.10 -4.23 6.75
C THR A 51 4.30 -4.61 5.50
N GLU A 52 4.88 -5.43 4.64
CA GLU A 52 4.18 -5.93 3.45
C GLU A 52 2.89 -6.64 3.83
N ASN A 53 2.94 -7.53 4.82
CA ASN A 53 1.77 -8.24 5.29
C ASN A 53 0.71 -7.29 5.84
N SER A 54 1.13 -6.26 6.59
CA SER A 54 0.20 -5.26 7.12
C SER A 54 -0.50 -4.51 6.01
N ILE A 55 0.24 -4.12 4.97
CA ILE A 55 -0.32 -3.41 3.83
C ILE A 55 -1.34 -4.30 3.11
N LEU A 56 -0.99 -5.56 2.88
CA LEU A 56 -1.91 -6.48 2.20
C LEU A 56 -3.18 -6.71 3.02
N LYS A 57 -3.06 -6.77 4.34
CA LYS A 57 -4.24 -6.88 5.20
C LYS A 57 -5.10 -5.63 5.13
N GLN A 58 -4.48 -4.44 5.16
CA GLN A 58 -5.21 -3.20 5.02
C GLN A 58 -5.99 -3.15 3.70
N ALA A 59 -5.38 -3.66 2.66
CA ALA A 59 -5.98 -3.67 1.32
C ALA A 59 -7.00 -4.79 1.11
N GLY A 60 -7.13 -5.69 2.06
CA GLY A 60 -8.03 -6.82 1.91
C GLY A 60 -7.52 -7.88 0.95
N LEU A 61 -6.20 -7.90 0.72
CA LEU A 61 -5.57 -8.86 -0.19
C LEU A 61 -4.97 -10.05 0.53
N LYS A 62 -5.09 -10.10 1.84
CA LYS A 62 -4.52 -11.20 2.61
C LYS A 62 -5.38 -11.53 3.82
#